data_e94a2a457992b3ab03d35326cce18c82
#
_entry.id   e94a2a457992b3ab03d35326cce18c82
#
_cell.length_a   1.000
_cell.length_b   1.000
_cell.length_c   1.000
_cell.angle_alpha   90.00
_cell.angle_beta   90.00
_cell.angle_gamma   90.00
#
_symmetry.space_group_name_H-M   'P 1'
#
loop_
_entity.id
_entity.type
_entity.pdbx_description
1 polymer ?
#
loop_
_entity_poly.entity_id
_entity_poly.type
_entity_poly.pdbx_seq_one_letter_code
_entity_poly.pdbx_strand_id
1 'polypeptide(L)'
;EGHSSNDDAMFDRLFREHLQVIYRALNEPIPHALLYPLEPHDVSTSDRPTGLIEPMINGRFESDDWQGAGKIEISGARGAMHQNTPVKRLWYGYDHFYCYLRLEFSNLESIAQSKLHLLWFYPSRIHPNSPVELLDVPDVSPLNYLFRHHLAINFADKSVKLQESTEKFQWEMIATHTKIGFEQCLEVAIPWSDLAVKPQSVARLVILLSQKEHFQMSLPEYTIIPIEVP
;
A
#
# COMPACT_ATOMS: atom_id res chain seq x y z
N GLU A 1 -32.30 -0.08 -11.32
CA GLU A 1 -31.32 -0.62 -12.29
C GLU A 1 -29.96 -0.17 -11.80
N GLY A 2 -29.24 -1.05 -11.10
CA GLY A 2 -27.93 -0.75 -10.53
C GLY A 2 -26.86 -0.94 -11.59
N HIS A 3 -26.15 0.12 -11.92
CA HIS A 3 -24.86 0.00 -12.58
C HIS A 3 -23.92 -0.74 -11.62
N SER A 4 -23.28 -1.80 -12.10
CA SER A 4 -22.32 -2.56 -11.27
C SER A 4 -21.01 -1.77 -11.15
N SER A 5 -20.37 -1.80 -10.00
CA SER A 5 -19.05 -1.19 -9.78
C SER A 5 -17.98 -1.66 -10.79
N ASN A 6 -18.16 -2.85 -11.37
CA ASN A 6 -17.30 -3.36 -12.44
C ASN A 6 -17.44 -2.56 -13.76
N ASP A 7 -18.63 -2.04 -14.06
CA ASP A 7 -18.85 -1.28 -15.27
C ASP A 7 -18.19 0.09 -15.17
N ASP A 8 -18.22 0.71 -13.99
CA ASP A 8 -17.58 2.01 -13.73
C ASP A 8 -16.06 1.93 -13.82
N ALA A 9 -15.44 0.88 -13.27
CA ALA A 9 -14.01 0.65 -13.36
C ALA A 9 -13.54 0.36 -14.79
N MET A 10 -14.34 -0.39 -15.56
CA MET A 10 -14.06 -0.65 -16.97
C MET A 10 -14.19 0.63 -17.80
N PHE A 11 -15.22 1.43 -17.56
CA PHE A 11 -15.44 2.70 -18.23
C PHE A 11 -14.30 3.68 -17.95
N ASP A 12 -13.90 3.85 -16.67
CA ASP A 12 -12.78 4.70 -16.28
C ASP A 12 -11.47 4.28 -16.98
N ARG A 13 -11.17 2.98 -17.03
CA ARG A 13 -10.00 2.47 -17.72
C ARG A 13 -10.03 2.82 -19.22
N LEU A 14 -11.11 2.49 -19.91
CA LEU A 14 -11.25 2.74 -21.35
C LEU A 14 -11.20 4.23 -21.68
N PHE A 15 -11.79 5.06 -20.84
CA PHE A 15 -11.77 6.50 -20.99
C PHE A 15 -10.34 7.06 -20.87
N ARG A 16 -9.60 6.64 -19.85
CA ARG A 16 -8.20 7.05 -19.67
C ARG A 16 -7.28 6.56 -20.78
N GLU A 17 -7.43 5.30 -21.19
CA GLU A 17 -6.66 4.74 -22.32
C GLU A 17 -6.91 5.54 -23.61
N HIS A 18 -8.17 5.89 -23.88
CA HIS A 18 -8.52 6.70 -25.04
C HIS A 18 -7.89 8.09 -25.00
N LEU A 19 -7.94 8.76 -23.86
CA LEU A 19 -7.29 10.07 -23.69
C LEU A 19 -5.77 9.97 -23.83
N GLN A 20 -5.13 8.94 -23.27
CA GLN A 20 -3.70 8.72 -23.44
C GLN A 20 -3.30 8.55 -24.93
N VAL A 21 -4.13 7.88 -25.71
CA VAL A 21 -3.89 7.76 -27.18
C VAL A 21 -3.91 9.12 -27.85
N ILE A 22 -4.83 10.01 -27.46
CA ILE A 22 -4.90 11.37 -28.00
C ILE A 22 -3.64 12.16 -27.67
N TYR A 23 -3.20 12.16 -26.40
CA TYR A 23 -1.97 12.86 -25.99
C TYR A 23 -0.74 12.33 -26.74
N ARG A 24 -0.61 11.00 -26.91
CA ARG A 24 0.46 10.41 -27.71
C ARG A 24 0.40 10.83 -29.17
N ALA A 25 -0.80 10.88 -29.77
CA ALA A 25 -0.98 11.29 -31.17
C ALA A 25 -0.60 12.76 -31.40
N LEU A 26 -0.81 13.61 -30.38
CA LEU A 26 -0.44 15.03 -30.40
C LEU A 26 1.04 15.26 -30.03
N ASN A 27 1.78 14.21 -29.69
CA ASN A 27 3.15 14.27 -29.17
C ASN A 27 3.27 15.16 -27.89
N GLU A 28 2.20 15.18 -27.08
CA GLU A 28 2.14 15.89 -25.82
C GLU A 28 2.37 14.94 -24.64
N PRO A 29 2.95 15.40 -23.54
CA PRO A 29 3.13 14.59 -22.34
C PRO A 29 1.77 14.19 -21.77
N ILE A 30 1.61 12.90 -21.44
CA ILE A 30 0.39 12.39 -20.85
C ILE A 30 0.23 12.98 -19.45
N PRO A 31 -0.89 13.67 -19.15
CA PRO A 31 -1.15 14.14 -17.79
C PRO A 31 -1.12 13.00 -16.79
N HIS A 32 -0.51 13.23 -15.64
CA HIS A 32 -0.33 12.23 -14.60
C HIS A 32 -1.66 11.60 -14.13
N ALA A 33 -2.72 12.43 -14.04
CA ALA A 33 -4.06 11.98 -13.67
C ALA A 33 -4.64 10.92 -14.64
N LEU A 34 -4.16 10.83 -15.86
CA LEU A 34 -4.61 9.81 -16.83
C LEU A 34 -3.85 8.48 -16.72
N LEU A 35 -2.79 8.42 -15.95
CA LEU A 35 -2.00 7.21 -15.76
C LEU A 35 -2.61 6.26 -14.71
N TYR A 36 -3.53 6.76 -13.88
CA TYR A 36 -4.06 6.06 -12.71
C TYR A 36 -5.59 6.07 -12.68
N PRO A 37 -6.23 5.02 -12.14
CA PRO A 37 -7.68 4.97 -12.00
C PRO A 37 -8.20 6.07 -11.06
N LEU A 38 -9.40 6.59 -11.35
CA LEU A 38 -10.06 7.58 -10.51
C LEU A 38 -10.48 7.02 -9.16
N GLU A 39 -10.85 5.75 -9.15
CA GLU A 39 -11.18 5.03 -7.93
C GLU A 39 -10.28 3.79 -7.81
N PRO A 40 -9.64 3.56 -6.68
CA PRO A 40 -8.87 2.36 -6.45
C PRO A 40 -9.81 1.18 -6.29
N HIS A 41 -9.38 0.02 -6.75
CA HIS A 41 -10.09 -1.22 -6.50
C HIS A 41 -9.93 -1.63 -5.04
N ASP A 42 -11.03 -1.89 -4.37
CA ASP A 42 -11.02 -2.55 -3.07
C ASP A 42 -10.57 -4.02 -3.24
N VAL A 43 -9.89 -4.52 -2.20
CA VAL A 43 -9.53 -5.93 -2.13
C VAL A 43 -10.80 -6.78 -2.12
N SER A 44 -10.79 -7.87 -2.90
CA SER A 44 -11.88 -8.85 -2.93
C SER A 44 -12.22 -9.34 -1.51
N THR A 45 -13.48 -9.57 -1.24
CA THR A 45 -13.93 -10.11 0.05
C THR A 45 -13.32 -11.47 0.37
N SER A 46 -13.00 -12.29 -0.63
CA SER A 46 -12.31 -13.57 -0.47
C SER A 46 -10.88 -13.46 0.03
N ASP A 47 -10.27 -12.28 -0.12
CA ASP A 47 -8.88 -12.03 0.25
C ASP A 47 -8.75 -11.29 1.60
N ARG A 48 -9.87 -11.10 2.30
CA ARG A 48 -9.91 -10.42 3.60
C ARG A 48 -9.62 -11.37 4.76
N PRO A 49 -9.08 -10.84 5.89
CA PRO A 49 -8.93 -11.62 7.10
C PRO A 49 -10.26 -12.22 7.57
N THR A 50 -10.21 -13.44 8.06
CA THR A 50 -11.38 -14.17 8.58
C THR A 50 -11.50 -14.11 10.10
N GLY A 51 -10.50 -13.53 10.78
CA GLY A 51 -10.46 -13.39 12.24
C GLY A 51 -9.24 -12.62 12.71
N LEU A 52 -9.10 -12.55 14.03
CA LEU A 52 -7.91 -11.98 14.66
C LEU A 52 -6.73 -12.95 14.49
N ILE A 53 -5.53 -12.40 14.31
CA ILE A 53 -4.27 -13.16 14.22
C ILE A 53 -3.25 -12.56 15.17
N GLU A 54 -2.31 -13.37 15.65
CA GLU A 54 -1.21 -12.93 16.50
C GLU A 54 0.10 -13.64 16.06
N PRO A 55 0.64 -13.28 14.89
CA PRO A 55 1.83 -13.94 14.37
C PRO A 55 3.10 -13.54 15.12
N MET A 56 4.04 -14.46 15.19
CA MET A 56 5.41 -14.17 15.64
C MET A 56 6.17 -13.43 14.54
N ILE A 57 6.69 -12.25 14.86
CA ILE A 57 7.39 -11.39 13.90
C ILE A 57 8.89 -11.76 13.90
N ASN A 58 9.28 -12.68 13.03
CA ASN A 58 10.63 -13.20 12.92
C ASN A 58 11.19 -13.19 11.47
N GLY A 59 10.35 -12.93 10.47
CA GLY A 59 10.72 -12.90 9.06
C GLY A 59 10.86 -14.28 8.42
N ARG A 60 10.29 -15.34 9.01
CA ARG A 60 10.34 -16.72 8.52
C ARG A 60 9.00 -17.18 7.95
N PHE A 61 9.05 -18.19 7.09
CA PHE A 61 7.83 -18.79 6.53
C PHE A 61 7.20 -19.80 7.51
N GLU A 62 6.77 -19.32 8.67
CA GLU A 62 5.94 -20.11 9.58
C GLU A 62 4.47 -19.89 9.20
N SER A 63 3.81 -20.95 8.70
CA SER A 63 2.48 -20.81 8.08
C SER A 63 1.36 -20.75 9.09
N ASP A 64 1.52 -21.37 10.25
CA ASP A 64 0.43 -21.59 11.20
C ASP A 64 0.02 -20.30 11.91
N ASP A 65 0.98 -19.40 12.13
CA ASP A 65 0.75 -18.12 12.81
C ASP A 65 -0.08 -17.14 11.97
N TRP A 66 -0.13 -17.35 10.65
CA TRP A 66 -0.87 -16.51 9.71
C TRP A 66 -2.21 -17.11 9.27
N GLN A 67 -2.67 -18.16 9.95
CA GLN A 67 -3.98 -18.72 9.71
C GLN A 67 -5.07 -17.69 10.06
N GLY A 68 -5.99 -17.45 9.11
CA GLY A 68 -7.02 -16.43 9.26
C GLY A 68 -6.64 -15.05 8.71
N ALA A 69 -5.38 -14.83 8.33
CA ALA A 69 -4.98 -13.60 7.64
C ALA A 69 -5.62 -13.48 6.25
N GLY A 70 -5.85 -12.24 5.82
CA GLY A 70 -6.13 -11.93 4.43
C GLY A 70 -4.90 -12.18 3.56
N LYS A 71 -5.12 -12.61 2.31
CA LYS A 71 -4.05 -13.03 1.42
C LYS A 71 -4.28 -12.51 0.02
N ILE A 72 -3.34 -11.77 -0.52
CA ILE A 72 -3.41 -11.20 -1.86
C ILE A 72 -2.22 -11.72 -2.68
N GLU A 73 -2.53 -12.42 -3.76
CA GLU A 73 -1.50 -12.82 -4.74
C GLU A 73 -1.18 -11.64 -5.65
N ILE A 74 0.08 -11.22 -5.60
CA ILE A 74 0.59 -10.15 -6.46
C ILE A 74 1.13 -10.80 -7.73
N SER A 75 0.23 -11.25 -8.59
CA SER A 75 0.62 -11.73 -9.91
C SER A 75 0.98 -10.54 -10.79
N GLY A 76 2.10 -10.61 -11.46
CA GLY A 76 2.44 -9.64 -12.50
C GLY A 76 1.26 -9.45 -13.45
N ALA A 77 0.98 -8.20 -13.80
CA ALA A 77 -0.20 -7.73 -14.51
C ALA A 77 -0.75 -8.76 -15.53
N ARG A 78 -2.06 -8.93 -15.55
CA ARG A 78 -2.80 -9.68 -16.57
C ARG A 78 -2.61 -9.01 -17.93
N GLY A 79 -1.45 -9.19 -18.54
CA GLY A 79 -1.10 -8.65 -19.87
C GLY A 79 0.22 -9.20 -20.35
N ALA A 80 0.47 -9.12 -21.64
CA ALA A 80 1.56 -9.77 -22.39
C ALA A 80 3.00 -9.33 -22.01
N MET A 81 3.18 -8.49 -21.01
CA MET A 81 4.48 -8.17 -20.43
C MET A 81 4.52 -8.70 -19.00
N HIS A 82 5.19 -9.82 -18.79
CA HIS A 82 5.60 -10.32 -17.49
C HIS A 82 6.58 -9.30 -16.87
N GLN A 83 6.07 -8.32 -16.14
CA GLN A 83 6.93 -7.58 -15.22
C GLN A 83 7.27 -8.54 -14.08
N ASN A 84 8.56 -8.81 -13.91
CA ASN A 84 9.06 -9.54 -12.75
C ASN A 84 8.80 -8.69 -11.50
N THR A 85 7.63 -8.86 -10.91
CA THR A 85 7.31 -8.20 -9.64
C THR A 85 8.19 -8.79 -8.55
N PRO A 86 8.94 -7.96 -7.81
CA PRO A 86 9.79 -8.45 -6.72
C PRO A 86 8.97 -9.06 -5.58
N VAL A 87 7.69 -8.67 -5.43
CA VAL A 87 6.78 -9.18 -4.41
C VAL A 87 5.81 -10.19 -5.03
N LYS A 88 5.72 -11.38 -4.44
CA LYS A 88 4.84 -12.46 -4.88
C LYS A 88 3.48 -12.40 -4.21
N ARG A 89 3.49 -12.11 -2.91
CA ARG A 89 2.31 -12.25 -2.05
C ARG A 89 2.36 -11.28 -0.91
N LEU A 90 1.20 -10.76 -0.58
CA LEU A 90 0.94 -9.97 0.60
C LEU A 90 -0.05 -10.71 1.50
N TRP A 91 0.29 -10.84 2.77
CA TRP A 91 -0.61 -11.25 3.84
C TRP A 91 -0.87 -10.06 4.74
N TYR A 92 -2.09 -9.95 5.26
CA TYR A 92 -2.43 -8.90 6.20
C TYR A 92 -3.49 -9.36 7.20
N GLY A 93 -3.44 -8.78 8.37
CA GLY A 93 -4.37 -9.09 9.43
C GLY A 93 -4.19 -8.17 10.61
N TYR A 94 -4.89 -8.46 11.70
CA TYR A 94 -4.88 -7.61 12.87
C TYR A 94 -5.29 -8.37 14.14
N ASP A 95 -4.90 -7.81 15.28
CA ASP A 95 -5.47 -8.08 16.58
C ASP A 95 -5.92 -6.76 17.26
N HIS A 96 -6.23 -6.80 18.55
CA HIS A 96 -6.64 -5.61 19.30
C HIS A 96 -5.52 -4.57 19.49
N PHE A 97 -4.26 -4.93 19.26
CA PHE A 97 -3.11 -4.07 19.53
C PHE A 97 -2.33 -3.71 18.27
N TYR A 98 -2.33 -4.58 17.27
CA TYR A 98 -1.46 -4.47 16.10
C TYR A 98 -2.19 -4.70 14.78
N CYS A 99 -1.71 -4.02 13.76
CA CYS A 99 -1.88 -4.40 12.37
C CYS A 99 -0.64 -5.19 11.92
N TYR A 100 -0.85 -6.30 11.23
CA TYR A 100 0.19 -7.19 10.76
C TYR A 100 0.24 -7.23 9.25
N LEU A 101 1.46 -7.20 8.70
CA LEU A 101 1.71 -7.36 7.27
C LEU A 101 2.86 -8.36 7.09
N ARG A 102 2.75 -9.21 6.06
CA ARG A 102 3.83 -10.06 5.60
C ARG A 102 3.94 -9.98 4.09
N LEU A 103 5.13 -9.69 3.60
CA LEU A 103 5.45 -9.64 2.18
C LEU A 103 6.41 -10.77 1.83
N GLU A 104 6.01 -11.58 0.85
CA GLU A 104 6.83 -12.64 0.29
C GLU A 104 7.45 -12.16 -1.03
N PHE A 105 8.77 -12.28 -1.15
CA PHE A 105 9.52 -11.78 -2.29
C PHE A 105 9.91 -12.88 -3.27
N SER A 106 10.07 -12.52 -4.53
CA SER A 106 10.60 -13.42 -5.56
C SER A 106 12.09 -13.68 -5.34
N ASN A 107 12.83 -12.62 -4.99
CA ASN A 107 14.24 -12.64 -4.65
C ASN A 107 14.53 -11.48 -3.70
N LEU A 108 15.11 -11.77 -2.54
CA LEU A 108 15.49 -10.76 -1.54
C LEU A 108 16.60 -9.82 -2.03
N GLU A 109 17.49 -10.31 -2.87
CA GLU A 109 18.57 -9.47 -3.42
C GLU A 109 18.02 -8.35 -4.30
N SER A 110 16.92 -8.59 -5.02
CA SER A 110 16.32 -7.60 -5.91
C SER A 110 15.75 -6.38 -5.19
N ILE A 111 15.42 -6.54 -3.90
CA ILE A 111 14.84 -5.48 -3.06
C ILE A 111 15.82 -4.88 -2.06
N ALA A 112 17.07 -5.37 -2.00
CA ALA A 112 18.05 -4.97 -0.99
C ALA A 112 18.33 -3.45 -0.95
N GLN A 113 18.08 -2.74 -2.04
CA GLN A 113 18.22 -1.28 -2.16
C GLN A 113 16.88 -0.56 -2.28
N SER A 114 15.81 -1.25 -1.92
CA SER A 114 14.44 -0.71 -2.02
C SER A 114 13.98 -0.16 -0.66
N LYS A 115 12.93 0.68 -0.73
CA LYS A 115 12.19 1.14 0.43
C LYS A 115 10.73 0.73 0.25
N LEU A 116 10.11 0.24 1.32
CA LEU A 116 8.68 -0.01 1.39
C LEU A 116 8.02 1.18 2.08
N HIS A 117 6.97 1.69 1.47
CA HIS A 117 6.19 2.79 2.02
C HIS A 117 4.79 2.27 2.30
N LEU A 118 4.36 2.36 3.55
CA LEU A 118 3.02 2.07 4.01
C LEU A 118 2.32 3.38 4.29
N LEU A 119 1.28 3.68 3.52
CA LEU A 119 0.57 4.94 3.54
C LEU A 119 -0.85 4.71 4.06
N TRP A 120 -1.17 5.37 5.16
CA TRP A 120 -2.44 5.20 5.83
C TRP A 120 -3.31 6.43 5.67
N PHE A 121 -4.59 6.21 5.37
CA PHE A 121 -5.58 7.26 5.40
C PHE A 121 -6.87 6.78 6.07
N TYR A 122 -7.57 7.73 6.62
CA TYR A 122 -8.80 7.51 7.34
C TYR A 122 -9.86 8.45 6.80
N PRO A 123 -11.08 8.00 6.56
CA PRO A 123 -12.17 8.88 6.20
C PRO A 123 -12.54 9.72 7.45
N SER A 124 -11.88 10.84 7.62
CA SER A 124 -12.16 11.78 8.70
C SER A 124 -12.45 13.16 8.12
N ARG A 125 -13.56 13.76 8.54
CA ARG A 125 -13.94 15.13 8.15
C ARG A 125 -13.17 16.21 8.91
N ILE A 126 -12.28 15.87 9.84
CA ILE A 126 -11.79 16.80 10.88
C ILE A 126 -10.31 17.15 10.67
N HIS A 127 -9.56 16.40 9.88
CA HIS A 127 -8.14 16.68 9.67
C HIS A 127 -7.83 16.89 8.18
N PRO A 128 -7.19 18.01 7.83
CA PRO A 128 -6.66 18.18 6.50
C PRO A 128 -5.56 17.12 6.30
N ASN A 129 -5.79 16.28 5.36
CA ASN A 129 -4.84 15.26 4.96
C ASN A 129 -3.85 15.88 3.97
N SER A 130 -2.59 15.53 4.03
CA SER A 130 -1.57 16.07 3.14
C SER A 130 -1.55 15.39 1.79
N PRO A 131 -1.40 16.16 0.70
CA PRO A 131 -0.96 15.56 -0.54
C PRO A 131 0.44 15.00 -0.31
N VAL A 132 0.66 13.80 -0.83
CA VAL A 132 1.96 13.15 -0.73
C VAL A 132 2.89 13.74 -1.78
N GLU A 133 3.61 14.76 -1.41
CA GLU A 133 5.00 14.79 -1.83
C GLU A 133 5.73 13.85 -0.86
N LEU A 134 5.82 12.58 -1.21
CA LEU A 134 6.71 11.67 -0.52
C LEU A 134 8.09 12.24 -0.69
N LEU A 135 8.65 12.76 0.39
CA LEU A 135 9.95 13.45 0.42
C LEU A 135 11.10 12.63 -0.20
N ASP A 136 10.91 11.32 -0.32
CA ASP A 136 11.89 10.38 -0.86
C ASP A 136 11.47 9.76 -2.22
N VAL A 137 10.32 10.15 -2.81
CA VAL A 137 9.85 9.59 -4.07
C VAL A 137 9.12 10.66 -4.87
N PRO A 138 9.83 11.55 -5.56
CA PRO A 138 9.27 12.72 -6.22
C PRO A 138 8.22 12.42 -7.31
N ASP A 139 8.22 11.23 -7.88
CA ASP A 139 7.33 10.85 -8.98
C ASP A 139 6.03 10.15 -8.52
N VAL A 140 5.78 10.03 -7.21
CA VAL A 140 4.54 9.42 -6.68
C VAL A 140 3.45 10.47 -6.53
N SER A 141 3.18 11.19 -7.54
CA SER A 141 2.04 12.12 -7.60
C SER A 141 0.68 11.51 -7.99
N PRO A 142 0.47 10.18 -8.08
CA PRO A 142 -0.79 9.69 -8.66
C PRO A 142 -1.86 9.31 -7.67
N LEU A 143 -1.56 9.37 -6.40
CA LEU A 143 -2.57 9.03 -5.42
C LEU A 143 -3.24 10.34 -4.97
N ASN A 144 -4.39 10.65 -5.53
CA ASN A 144 -5.26 11.77 -5.10
C ASN A 144 -5.80 11.57 -3.67
N TYR A 145 -5.11 10.74 -2.87
CA TYR A 145 -5.46 10.48 -1.49
C TYR A 145 -4.63 11.35 -0.58
N LEU A 146 -5.27 11.80 0.45
CA LEU A 146 -4.67 12.54 1.51
C LEU A 146 -4.32 11.54 2.61
N PHE A 147 -3.04 11.28 2.82
CA PHE A 147 -2.56 10.33 3.80
C PHE A 147 -2.29 11.01 5.15
N ARG A 148 -2.54 10.29 6.22
CA ARG A 148 -2.26 10.77 7.57
C ARG A 148 -0.95 10.24 8.11
N HIS A 149 -0.66 8.97 7.88
CA HIS A 149 0.56 8.34 8.35
C HIS A 149 1.34 7.74 7.18
N HIS A 150 2.65 7.86 7.26
CA HIS A 150 3.60 7.25 6.36
C HIS A 150 4.65 6.48 7.16
N LEU A 151 4.67 5.18 7.04
CA LEU A 151 5.71 4.33 7.60
C LEU A 151 6.61 3.86 6.47
N ALA A 152 7.88 4.23 6.54
CA ALA A 152 8.91 3.85 5.60
C ALA A 152 9.82 2.79 6.21
N ILE A 153 10.04 1.69 5.50
CA ILE A 153 10.96 0.62 5.86
C ILE A 153 12.05 0.57 4.79
N ASN A 154 13.28 0.83 5.18
CA ASN A 154 14.43 0.74 4.29
C ASN A 154 15.06 -0.65 4.41
N PHE A 155 15.11 -1.41 3.32
CA PHE A 155 15.67 -2.76 3.34
C PHE A 155 17.19 -2.79 3.47
N ALA A 156 17.90 -1.74 3.04
CA ALA A 156 19.36 -1.70 3.07
C ALA A 156 19.93 -1.67 4.50
N ASP A 157 19.33 -0.85 5.38
CA ASP A 157 19.77 -0.64 6.76
C ASP A 157 18.77 -1.15 7.81
N LYS A 158 17.63 -1.71 7.34
CA LYS A 158 16.51 -2.17 8.17
C LYS A 158 15.92 -1.08 9.07
N SER A 159 16.06 0.18 8.69
CA SER A 159 15.49 1.28 9.44
C SER A 159 13.99 1.42 9.20
N VAL A 160 13.29 1.84 10.24
CA VAL A 160 11.85 2.12 10.21
C VAL A 160 11.64 3.56 10.64
N LYS A 161 10.88 4.30 9.87
CA LYS A 161 10.51 5.69 10.14
C LYS A 161 9.01 5.86 10.01
N LEU A 162 8.38 6.40 11.04
CA LEU A 162 6.97 6.75 11.00
C LEU A 162 6.83 8.27 11.01
N GLN A 163 6.00 8.78 10.12
CA GLN A 163 5.68 10.18 9.98
C GLN A 163 4.17 10.40 10.05
N GLU A 164 3.76 11.48 10.64
CA GLU A 164 2.36 11.95 10.65
C GLU A 164 2.26 13.25 9.86
N SER A 165 1.18 13.42 9.12
CA SER A 165 0.90 14.67 8.43
C SER A 165 0.33 15.70 9.39
N THR A 166 0.83 16.92 9.34
CA THR A 166 0.39 18.06 10.16
C THR A 166 -0.69 18.88 9.44
N GLU A 167 -1.35 19.77 10.19
CA GLU A 167 -2.30 20.75 9.63
C GLU A 167 -1.70 21.68 8.57
N LYS A 168 -0.37 21.79 8.54
CA LYS A 168 0.36 22.60 7.56
C LYS A 168 0.77 21.81 6.31
N PHE A 169 0.23 20.62 6.13
CA PHE A 169 0.61 19.74 5.02
C PHE A 169 2.10 19.33 5.02
N GLN A 170 2.70 19.22 6.19
CA GLN A 170 4.08 18.79 6.38
C GLN A 170 4.10 17.44 7.08
N TRP A 171 5.15 16.68 6.84
CA TRP A 171 5.38 15.42 7.51
C TRP A 171 6.29 15.62 8.72
N GLU A 172 5.84 15.21 9.88
CA GLU A 172 6.63 15.23 11.11
C GLU A 172 6.94 13.80 11.56
N MET A 173 8.19 13.59 11.95
CA MET A 173 8.63 12.30 12.51
C MET A 173 7.98 12.09 13.86
N ILE A 174 7.37 10.93 14.05
CA ILE A 174 6.82 10.48 15.32
C ILE A 174 7.51 9.19 15.77
N ALA A 175 7.47 8.92 17.07
CA ALA A 175 7.99 7.67 17.62
C ALA A 175 7.18 6.48 17.10
N THR A 176 7.85 5.36 16.88
CA THR A 176 7.16 4.12 16.49
C THR A 176 7.66 2.93 17.29
N HIS A 177 6.75 2.07 17.66
CA HIS A 177 7.01 0.77 18.31
C HIS A 177 6.80 -0.40 17.32
N THR A 178 6.80 -0.09 16.02
CA THR A 178 6.70 -1.08 14.95
C THR A 178 7.80 -2.12 15.07
N LYS A 179 7.42 -3.39 15.05
CA LYS A 179 8.34 -4.53 15.03
C LYS A 179 8.50 -4.99 13.59
N ILE A 180 9.72 -5.35 13.21
CA ILE A 180 10.02 -5.93 11.91
C ILE A 180 10.80 -7.23 12.07
N GLY A 181 10.45 -8.24 11.26
CA GLY A 181 11.21 -9.45 11.02
C GLY A 181 11.57 -9.52 9.53
N PHE A 182 12.85 -9.72 9.23
CA PHE A 182 13.32 -9.77 7.85
C PHE A 182 14.43 -10.79 7.69
N GLU A 183 14.07 -11.98 7.23
CA GLU A 183 14.99 -13.11 6.98
C GLU A 183 14.65 -13.80 5.63
N GLN A 184 13.51 -14.46 5.53
CA GLN A 184 12.99 -15.11 4.32
C GLN A 184 11.85 -14.28 3.67
N CYS A 185 11.15 -13.53 4.49
CA CYS A 185 10.11 -12.59 4.11
C CYS A 185 10.24 -11.32 4.97
N LEU A 186 9.48 -10.28 4.66
CA LEU A 186 9.29 -9.15 5.57
C LEU A 186 8.02 -9.38 6.36
N GLU A 187 8.11 -9.31 7.68
CA GLU A 187 6.98 -9.27 8.59
C GLU A 187 7.01 -7.97 9.38
N VAL A 188 5.85 -7.37 9.56
CA VAL A 188 5.69 -6.08 10.23
C VAL A 188 4.51 -6.16 11.18
N ALA A 189 4.69 -5.71 12.43
CA ALA A 189 3.62 -5.47 13.38
C ALA A 189 3.62 -3.99 13.76
N ILE A 190 2.54 -3.30 13.41
CA ILE A 190 2.39 -1.86 13.61
C ILE A 190 1.34 -1.65 14.71
N PRO A 191 1.71 -1.06 15.85
CA PRO A 191 0.73 -0.80 16.90
C PRO A 191 -0.35 0.19 16.44
N TRP A 192 -1.62 -0.10 16.75
CA TRP A 192 -2.70 0.84 16.49
C TRP A 192 -2.51 2.18 17.21
N SER A 193 -1.84 2.16 18.38
CA SER A 193 -1.49 3.37 19.11
C SER A 193 -0.58 4.31 18.33
N ASP A 194 0.34 3.78 17.53
CA ASP A 194 1.26 4.59 16.73
C ASP A 194 0.53 5.30 15.57
N LEU A 195 -0.58 4.72 15.11
CA LEU A 195 -1.42 5.27 14.05
C LEU A 195 -2.58 6.12 14.58
N ALA A 196 -2.74 6.23 15.91
CA ALA A 196 -3.84 6.96 16.56
C ALA A 196 -5.24 6.63 15.99
N VAL A 197 -5.45 5.38 15.59
CA VAL A 197 -6.70 4.90 15.00
C VAL A 197 -7.69 4.55 16.11
N LYS A 198 -8.97 4.86 15.88
CA LYS A 198 -10.02 4.54 16.83
C LYS A 198 -10.48 3.09 16.62
N PRO A 199 -10.78 2.36 17.71
CA PRO A 199 -11.47 1.07 17.61
C PRO A 199 -12.75 1.18 16.78
N GLN A 200 -13.16 0.08 16.18
CA GLN A 200 -14.35 -0.03 15.32
C GLN A 200 -14.35 0.93 14.11
N SER A 201 -13.16 1.33 13.65
CA SER A 201 -12.98 2.11 12.44
C SER A 201 -12.35 1.26 11.34
N VAL A 202 -12.36 1.77 10.10
CA VAL A 202 -11.65 1.15 8.98
C VAL A 202 -10.47 2.02 8.62
N ALA A 203 -9.27 1.50 8.80
CA ALA A 203 -8.06 2.07 8.28
C ALA A 203 -7.88 1.63 6.82
N ARG A 204 -7.37 2.51 5.98
CA ARG A 204 -7.08 2.21 4.58
C ARG A 204 -5.59 2.33 4.35
N LEU A 205 -5.01 1.29 3.77
CA LEU A 205 -3.59 1.16 3.53
C LEU A 205 -3.30 1.11 2.04
N VAL A 206 -2.33 1.90 1.62
CA VAL A 206 -1.68 1.78 0.31
C VAL A 206 -0.22 1.43 0.54
N ILE A 207 0.28 0.46 -0.21
CA ILE A 207 1.65 -0.02 -0.12
C ILE A 207 2.38 0.35 -1.40
N LEU A 208 3.53 1.00 -1.28
CA LEU A 208 4.38 1.36 -2.41
C LEU A 208 5.77 0.79 -2.21
N LEU A 209 6.41 0.41 -3.31
CA LEU A 209 7.80 0.04 -3.35
C LEU A 209 8.57 1.05 -4.20
N SER A 210 9.67 1.58 -3.66
CA SER A 210 10.59 2.45 -4.37
C SER A 210 12.00 1.88 -4.37
N GLN A 211 12.80 2.25 -5.36
CA GLN A 211 14.22 1.92 -5.43
C GLN A 211 15.01 3.14 -5.90
N LYS A 212 16.07 3.50 -5.16
CA LYS A 212 16.94 4.65 -5.46
C LYS A 212 16.15 5.94 -5.74
N GLU A 213 15.16 6.25 -4.89
CA GLU A 213 14.30 7.44 -5.01
C GLU A 213 13.33 7.44 -6.20
N HIS A 214 13.23 6.33 -6.94
CA HIS A 214 12.24 6.18 -7.99
C HIS A 214 11.12 5.26 -7.56
N PHE A 215 9.90 5.64 -7.88
CA PHE A 215 8.74 4.77 -7.72
C PHE A 215 8.89 3.54 -8.61
N GLN A 216 8.61 2.37 -8.07
CA GLN A 216 8.57 1.12 -8.83
C GLN A 216 7.15 0.63 -9.05
N MET A 217 6.40 0.48 -7.96
CA MET A 217 5.04 -0.08 -8.02
C MET A 217 4.24 0.18 -6.75
N SER A 218 2.92 0.11 -6.89
CA SER A 218 1.99 -0.08 -5.77
C SER A 218 1.68 -1.57 -5.58
N LEU A 219 1.36 -1.98 -4.35
CA LEU A 219 1.16 -3.38 -3.97
C LEU A 219 -0.15 -3.57 -3.18
N PRO A 220 -1.14 -4.28 -3.70
CA PRO A 220 -1.34 -4.64 -5.10
C PRO A 220 -1.47 -3.40 -6.00
N GLU A 221 -1.30 -3.57 -7.29
CA GLU A 221 -1.36 -2.45 -8.23
C GLU A 221 -2.68 -1.69 -8.11
N TYR A 222 -2.59 -0.39 -7.75
CA TYR A 222 -3.71 0.55 -7.56
C TYR A 222 -4.81 0.08 -6.57
N THR A 223 -4.46 -0.77 -5.61
CA THR A 223 -5.44 -1.31 -4.66
C THR A 223 -5.29 -0.66 -3.29
N ILE A 224 -6.42 -0.33 -2.68
CA ILE A 224 -6.51 0.05 -1.28
C ILE A 224 -6.87 -1.19 -0.47
N ILE A 225 -6.15 -1.40 0.62
CA ILE A 225 -6.40 -2.49 1.55
C ILE A 225 -7.20 -1.93 2.74
N PRO A 226 -8.49 -2.25 2.84
CA PRO A 226 -9.26 -1.89 4.03
C PRO A 226 -8.88 -2.83 5.17
N ILE A 227 -8.55 -2.26 6.32
CA ILE A 227 -8.21 -3.01 7.54
C ILE A 227 -9.15 -2.56 8.65
N GLU A 228 -9.92 -3.50 9.16
CA GLU A 228 -10.81 -3.26 10.28
C GLU A 228 -9.98 -3.13 11.57
N VAL A 229 -10.27 -2.10 12.35
CA VAL A 229 -9.64 -1.88 13.66
C VAL A 229 -10.56 -2.44 14.73
N PRO A 230 -10.18 -3.51 15.41
CA PRO A 230 -11.03 -4.21 16.40
C PRO A 230 -11.45 -3.34 17.56
#